data_d72fa8a2e273866a74d778d2cc808a0a
#
_entry.id   d72fa8a2e273866a74d778d2cc808a0a
#
_cell.length_a   1.000
_cell.length_b   1.000
_cell.length_c   1.000
_cell.angle_alpha   90.00
_cell.angle_beta   90.00
_cell.angle_gamma   90.00
#
_symmetry.space_group_name_H-M   'P 1'
#
loop_
_entity.id
_entity.type
_entity.pdbx_description
1 polymer ?
#
loop_
_entity_poly.entity_id
_entity_poly.type
_entity_poly.pdbx_seq_one_letter_code
_entity_poly.pdbx_strand_id
1 'polypeptide(L)'
;MGFEEKEAKKRGRKILRTPAEALSGVGIDAATVEELVISHMHYDHCGNAHQFPNATFFVQEREMAFATGRHMQHKTFRNIFAVDYVVDLIRALYRDRVTFVDGMVEMAPGVTLHHVGGHTDGLQIVRVWTARGWVVLAADAAHLYANLNDVNPFPLVFNVADMLSGYQTIETLADTPQHIIPGHDPLVMSRFPAAEGAEKYAVRLDLDPLNWD
;
A
#
# COMPACT_ATOMS: atom_id res chain seq x y z
N MET A 1 5.36 -3.02 -1.81
CA MET A 1 6.65 -3.57 -2.26
C MET A 1 6.50 -4.77 -3.23
N GLY A 2 5.29 -5.17 -3.59
CA GLY A 2 5.06 -6.30 -4.47
C GLY A 2 5.45 -7.65 -3.86
N PHE A 3 5.76 -8.63 -4.72
CA PHE A 3 6.10 -10.01 -4.34
C PHE A 3 7.22 -10.55 -5.24
N GLU A 4 7.83 -11.63 -4.79
CA GLU A 4 8.96 -12.28 -5.47
C GLU A 4 8.51 -13.40 -6.42
N GLU A 5 9.43 -13.87 -7.27
CA GLU A 5 9.18 -14.90 -8.29
C GLU A 5 8.61 -16.21 -7.70
N LYS A 6 9.02 -16.58 -6.47
CA LYS A 6 8.51 -17.74 -5.76
C LYS A 6 6.99 -17.66 -5.52
N GLU A 7 6.51 -16.51 -5.02
CA GLU A 7 5.08 -16.27 -4.81
C GLU A 7 4.34 -16.06 -6.13
N ALA A 8 4.97 -15.43 -7.11
CA ALA A 8 4.42 -15.28 -8.46
C ALA A 8 4.05 -16.66 -9.05
N LYS A 9 4.99 -17.58 -9.07
CA LYS A 9 4.79 -18.95 -9.57
C LYS A 9 3.68 -19.69 -8.83
N LYS A 10 3.68 -19.63 -7.50
CA LYS A 10 2.67 -20.26 -6.65
C LYS A 10 1.25 -19.78 -6.94
N ARG A 11 1.11 -18.49 -7.33
CA ARG A 11 -0.17 -17.82 -7.58
C ARG A 11 -0.53 -17.67 -9.06
N GLY A 12 0.27 -18.23 -9.96
CA GLY A 12 0.06 -18.10 -11.41
C GLY A 12 0.20 -16.66 -11.91
N ARG A 13 1.06 -15.86 -11.25
CA ARG A 13 1.33 -14.46 -11.60
C ARG A 13 2.65 -14.35 -12.34
N LYS A 14 2.81 -13.26 -13.08
CA LYS A 14 4.06 -12.90 -13.77
C LYS A 14 4.55 -11.56 -13.23
N ILE A 15 5.80 -11.50 -12.81
CA ILE A 15 6.47 -10.24 -12.47
C ILE A 15 6.95 -9.62 -13.77
N LEU A 16 6.52 -8.40 -14.01
CA LEU A 16 6.95 -7.61 -15.18
C LEU A 16 8.18 -6.77 -14.84
N ARG A 17 8.31 -6.36 -13.57
CA ARG A 17 9.36 -5.50 -13.05
C ARG A 17 9.43 -5.64 -11.53
N THR A 18 10.64 -5.61 -10.99
CA THR A 18 10.85 -5.54 -9.54
C THR A 18 10.67 -4.10 -9.02
N PRO A 19 10.42 -3.89 -7.72
CA PRO A 19 10.34 -2.55 -7.14
C PRO A 19 11.60 -1.71 -7.39
N ALA A 20 12.79 -2.28 -7.24
CA ALA A 20 14.05 -1.57 -7.50
C ALA A 20 14.18 -1.14 -8.96
N GLU A 21 13.82 -2.01 -9.92
CA GLU A 21 13.80 -1.65 -11.35
C GLU A 21 12.77 -0.55 -11.64
N ALA A 22 11.60 -0.57 -10.98
CA ALA A 22 10.59 0.46 -11.17
C ALA A 22 11.07 1.83 -10.64
N LEU A 23 11.68 1.87 -9.47
CA LEU A 23 12.25 3.08 -8.87
C LEU A 23 13.42 3.63 -9.70
N SER A 24 14.31 2.76 -10.18
CA SER A 24 15.43 3.14 -11.05
C SER A 24 14.95 3.86 -12.32
N GLY A 25 13.82 3.45 -12.88
CA GLY A 25 13.24 4.09 -14.05
C GLY A 25 12.74 5.52 -13.82
N VAL A 26 12.52 5.92 -12.57
CA VAL A 26 12.20 7.31 -12.17
C VAL A 26 13.38 7.98 -11.44
N GLY A 27 14.59 7.42 -11.58
CA GLY A 27 15.82 8.00 -11.05
C GLY A 27 16.08 7.79 -9.57
N ILE A 28 15.36 6.85 -8.92
CA ILE A 28 15.53 6.54 -7.50
C ILE A 28 16.26 5.20 -7.34
N ASP A 29 17.36 5.18 -6.59
CA ASP A 29 18.01 3.95 -6.17
C ASP A 29 17.30 3.38 -4.92
N ALA A 30 16.77 2.17 -5.01
CA ALA A 30 16.10 1.50 -3.90
C ALA A 30 16.99 1.35 -2.65
N ALA A 31 18.33 1.26 -2.83
CA ALA A 31 19.27 1.19 -1.72
C ALA A 31 19.40 2.51 -0.93
N THR A 32 18.98 3.65 -1.50
CA THR A 32 19.00 4.95 -0.83
C THR A 32 17.69 5.28 -0.11
N VAL A 33 16.68 4.43 -0.23
CA VAL A 33 15.40 4.61 0.47
C VAL A 33 15.61 4.32 1.96
N GLU A 34 15.37 5.34 2.79
CA GLU A 34 15.55 5.26 4.25
C GLU A 34 14.24 4.94 4.99
N GLU A 35 13.10 5.29 4.40
CA GLU A 35 11.78 5.10 5.01
C GLU A 35 10.82 4.46 4.01
N LEU A 36 10.06 3.45 4.48
CA LEU A 36 9.13 2.72 3.64
C LEU A 36 7.86 2.35 4.42
N VAL A 37 6.71 2.70 3.87
CA VAL A 37 5.42 2.38 4.47
C VAL A 37 4.92 1.02 4.00
N ILE A 38 4.60 0.16 4.95
CA ILE A 38 3.86 -1.08 4.71
C ILE A 38 2.39 -0.79 4.95
N SER A 39 1.59 -0.69 3.89
CA SER A 39 0.15 -0.47 4.02
C SER A 39 -0.53 -1.60 4.80
N HIS A 40 -0.16 -2.84 4.48
CA HIS A 40 -0.56 -4.07 5.16
C HIS A 40 0.33 -5.24 4.71
N MET A 41 0.19 -6.42 5.34
CA MET A 41 1.14 -7.53 5.17
C MET A 41 0.65 -8.65 4.23
N HIS A 42 -0.30 -8.39 3.32
CA HIS A 42 -0.59 -9.34 2.25
C HIS A 42 0.61 -9.51 1.32
N TYR A 43 0.68 -10.67 0.66
CA TYR A 43 1.85 -11.10 -0.12
C TYR A 43 2.32 -10.08 -1.17
N ASP A 44 1.40 -9.31 -1.75
CA ASP A 44 1.66 -8.34 -2.82
C ASP A 44 2.00 -6.93 -2.32
N HIS A 45 2.01 -6.72 -1.01
CA HIS A 45 2.34 -5.42 -0.40
C HIS A 45 3.62 -5.43 0.43
N CYS A 46 4.08 -6.57 0.95
CA CYS A 46 5.21 -6.63 1.88
C CYS A 46 6.41 -7.49 1.45
N GLY A 47 6.44 -7.97 0.19
CA GLY A 47 7.59 -8.69 -0.36
C GLY A 47 8.75 -7.77 -0.75
N ASN A 48 9.86 -8.35 -1.21
CA ASN A 48 11.04 -7.63 -1.71
C ASN A 48 11.76 -6.71 -0.70
N ALA A 49 11.58 -6.92 0.61
CA ALA A 49 12.23 -6.10 1.64
C ALA A 49 13.77 -6.04 1.51
N HIS A 50 14.38 -7.09 0.95
CA HIS A 50 15.82 -7.15 0.67
C HIS A 50 16.31 -6.12 -0.35
N GLN A 51 15.42 -5.60 -1.23
CA GLN A 51 15.78 -4.56 -2.20
C GLN A 51 15.93 -3.17 -1.56
N PHE A 52 15.52 -3.02 -0.30
CA PHE A 52 15.57 -1.78 0.48
C PHE A 52 16.46 -1.96 1.73
N PRO A 53 17.79 -2.17 1.56
CA PRO A 53 18.67 -2.58 2.66
C PRO A 53 18.78 -1.54 3.79
N ASN A 54 18.55 -0.27 3.47
CA ASN A 54 18.67 0.84 4.43
C ASN A 54 17.32 1.36 4.96
N ALA A 55 16.20 0.83 4.46
CA ALA A 55 14.88 1.31 4.85
C ALA A 55 14.47 0.85 6.25
N THR A 56 13.86 1.76 7.00
CA THR A 56 13.00 1.49 8.16
C THR A 56 11.57 1.35 7.69
N PHE A 57 10.90 0.29 8.10
CA PHE A 57 9.53 -0.03 7.69
C PHE A 57 8.52 0.52 8.71
N PHE A 58 7.60 1.38 8.26
CA PHE A 58 6.49 1.88 9.06
C PHE A 58 5.28 0.97 8.89
N VAL A 59 4.83 0.34 9.95
CA VAL A 59 3.71 -0.60 9.96
C VAL A 59 2.83 -0.38 11.17
N GLN A 60 1.51 -0.52 11.02
CA GLN A 60 0.61 -0.47 12.16
C GLN A 60 0.88 -1.64 13.10
N GLU A 61 0.91 -1.38 14.41
CA GLU A 61 1.07 -2.42 15.43
C GLU A 61 0.02 -3.52 15.29
N ARG A 62 -1.23 -3.12 14.99
CA ARG A 62 -2.35 -4.03 14.73
C ARG A 62 -2.11 -4.95 13.53
N GLU A 63 -1.39 -4.48 12.49
CA GLU A 63 -1.10 -5.30 11.32
C GLU A 63 -0.12 -6.42 11.63
N MET A 64 0.93 -6.12 12.38
CA MET A 64 1.86 -7.16 12.85
C MET A 64 1.16 -8.15 13.78
N ALA A 65 0.33 -7.67 14.70
CA ALA A 65 -0.48 -8.51 15.59
C ALA A 65 -1.47 -9.39 14.81
N PHE A 66 -2.08 -8.86 13.74
CA PHE A 66 -2.98 -9.62 12.86
C PHE A 66 -2.23 -10.71 12.11
N ALA A 67 -1.10 -10.37 11.45
CA ALA A 67 -0.32 -11.27 10.62
C ALA A 67 0.34 -12.42 11.41
N THR A 68 0.50 -12.26 12.73
CA THR A 68 1.13 -13.27 13.62
C THR A 68 0.16 -13.84 14.66
N GLY A 69 -1.08 -13.35 14.68
CA GLY A 69 -2.08 -13.66 15.69
C GLY A 69 -2.98 -14.85 15.33
N ARG A 70 -4.01 -15.02 16.18
CA ARG A 70 -4.98 -16.15 16.11
C ARG A 70 -5.69 -16.29 14.76
N HIS A 71 -5.88 -15.19 14.03
CA HIS A 71 -6.58 -15.18 12.75
C HIS A 71 -5.85 -16.00 11.69
N MET A 72 -4.51 -16.11 11.79
CA MET A 72 -3.69 -16.92 10.89
C MET A 72 -3.87 -18.44 11.07
N GLN A 73 -4.62 -18.90 12.09
CA GLN A 73 -5.05 -20.29 12.20
C GLN A 73 -6.10 -20.65 11.11
N HIS A 74 -6.83 -19.65 10.61
CA HIS A 74 -7.85 -19.83 9.59
C HIS A 74 -7.25 -19.70 8.18
N LYS A 75 -7.44 -20.74 7.36
CA LYS A 75 -6.93 -20.80 5.98
C LYS A 75 -7.42 -19.61 5.14
N THR A 76 -8.64 -19.16 5.36
CA THR A 76 -9.24 -18.02 4.65
C THR A 76 -8.38 -16.75 4.76
N PHE A 77 -7.84 -16.46 5.94
CA PHE A 77 -6.98 -15.30 6.14
C PHE A 77 -5.54 -15.58 5.70
N ARG A 78 -4.90 -16.66 6.20
CA ARG A 78 -3.47 -16.89 5.92
C ARG A 78 -3.10 -17.14 4.46
N ASN A 79 -4.05 -17.54 3.60
CA ASN A 79 -3.76 -17.83 2.18
C ASN A 79 -3.27 -16.62 1.38
N ILE A 80 -3.59 -15.43 1.82
CA ILE A 80 -3.20 -14.18 1.18
C ILE A 80 -1.94 -13.57 1.80
N PHE A 81 -1.38 -14.22 2.82
CA PHE A 81 -0.06 -13.89 3.37
C PHE A 81 1.01 -14.80 2.77
N ALA A 82 2.24 -14.28 2.70
CA ALA A 82 3.44 -15.08 2.46
C ALA A 82 4.24 -15.13 3.76
N VAL A 83 4.34 -16.31 4.36
CA VAL A 83 4.98 -16.46 5.68
C VAL A 83 6.43 -15.96 5.66
N ASP A 84 7.16 -16.17 4.57
CA ASP A 84 8.54 -15.71 4.44
C ASP A 84 8.64 -14.18 4.61
N TYR A 85 7.70 -13.41 4.03
CA TYR A 85 7.67 -11.95 4.14
C TYR A 85 7.31 -11.46 5.54
N VAL A 86 6.38 -12.15 6.22
CA VAL A 86 6.08 -11.88 7.64
C VAL A 86 7.33 -12.10 8.50
N VAL A 87 8.04 -13.20 8.27
CA VAL A 87 9.30 -13.50 8.98
C VAL A 87 10.38 -12.48 8.67
N ASP A 88 10.48 -11.98 7.44
CA ASP A 88 11.45 -10.95 7.07
C ASP A 88 11.19 -9.63 7.78
N LEU A 89 9.92 -9.21 7.95
CA LEU A 89 9.58 -8.03 8.75
C LEU A 89 9.87 -8.25 10.25
N ILE A 90 9.63 -9.46 10.78
CA ILE A 90 10.04 -9.80 12.17
C ILE A 90 11.57 -9.70 12.30
N ARG A 91 12.34 -10.22 11.34
CA ARG A 91 13.79 -10.10 11.35
C ARG A 91 14.26 -8.64 11.24
N ALA A 92 13.53 -7.81 10.46
CA ALA A 92 13.80 -6.38 10.37
C ALA A 92 13.56 -5.68 11.71
N LEU A 93 12.49 -6.05 12.44
CA LEU A 93 12.20 -5.54 13.78
C LEU A 93 13.37 -5.78 14.75
N TYR A 94 13.91 -7.00 14.78
CA TYR A 94 15.06 -7.34 15.64
C TYR A 94 16.41 -6.75 15.17
N ARG A 95 16.38 -5.96 14.09
CA ARG A 95 17.52 -5.19 13.57
C ARG A 95 17.26 -3.68 13.62
N ASP A 96 16.31 -3.24 14.45
CA ASP A 96 15.90 -1.85 14.63
C ASP A 96 15.42 -1.16 13.31
N ARG A 97 14.81 -1.95 12.40
CA ARG A 97 14.36 -1.50 11.09
C ARG A 97 12.84 -1.53 10.93
N VAL A 98 12.10 -1.52 12.02
CA VAL A 98 10.63 -1.39 12.03
C VAL A 98 10.23 -0.32 13.03
N THR A 99 9.41 0.62 12.58
CA THR A 99 8.72 1.58 13.43
C THR A 99 7.25 1.22 13.48
N PHE A 100 6.77 0.89 14.67
CA PHE A 100 5.34 0.67 14.87
C PHE A 100 4.58 1.99 14.92
N VAL A 101 3.43 1.99 14.26
CA VAL A 101 2.46 3.10 14.26
C VAL A 101 1.18 2.60 14.92
N ASP A 102 0.58 3.45 15.76
CA ASP A 102 -0.75 3.20 16.33
C ASP A 102 -1.69 4.35 15.95
N GLY A 103 -2.61 4.07 15.04
CA GLY A 103 -3.54 5.05 14.53
C GLY A 103 -2.95 6.00 13.48
N MET A 104 -2.82 7.27 13.81
CA MET A 104 -2.31 8.32 12.91
C MET A 104 -0.94 8.82 13.37
N VAL A 105 -0.04 9.02 12.40
CA VAL A 105 1.26 9.68 12.63
C VAL A 105 1.64 10.56 11.44
N GLU A 106 2.26 11.69 11.69
CA GLU A 106 3.01 12.43 10.68
C GLU A 106 4.42 11.82 10.59
N MET A 107 4.68 11.14 9.47
CA MET A 107 5.95 10.48 9.21
C MET A 107 7.02 11.46 8.75
N ALA A 108 6.62 12.41 7.91
CA ALA A 108 7.44 13.52 7.44
C ALA A 108 6.54 14.74 7.19
N PRO A 109 7.09 15.98 7.09
CA PRO A 109 6.27 17.14 6.77
C PRO A 109 5.43 16.96 5.51
N GLY A 110 4.10 16.98 5.66
CA GLY A 110 3.15 16.74 4.58
C GLY A 110 2.95 15.28 4.19
N VAL A 111 3.42 14.32 4.99
CA VAL A 111 3.17 12.88 4.80
C VAL A 111 2.61 12.30 6.09
N THR A 112 1.35 11.90 6.06
CA THR A 112 0.68 11.31 7.22
C THR A 112 0.19 9.89 6.94
N LEU A 113 0.35 9.02 7.92
CA LEU A 113 -0.15 7.64 7.90
C LEU A 113 -1.42 7.57 8.72
N HIS A 114 -2.43 6.84 8.24
CA HIS A 114 -3.70 6.70 8.94
C HIS A 114 -4.14 5.24 8.96
N HIS A 115 -4.40 4.70 10.14
CA HIS A 115 -5.04 3.41 10.28
C HIS A 115 -6.50 3.51 9.82
N VAL A 116 -6.94 2.57 8.99
CA VAL A 116 -8.35 2.45 8.54
C VAL A 116 -8.90 1.04 8.74
N GLY A 117 -8.06 0.01 8.76
CA GLY A 117 -8.50 -1.37 8.93
C GLY A 117 -9.38 -1.88 7.79
N GLY A 118 -10.23 -2.85 8.10
CA GLY A 118 -11.25 -3.40 7.20
C GLY A 118 -10.75 -4.52 6.30
N HIS A 119 -9.85 -4.25 5.38
CA HIS A 119 -9.24 -5.27 4.49
C HIS A 119 -8.35 -6.24 5.29
N THR A 120 -7.46 -5.70 6.12
CA THR A 120 -6.81 -6.37 7.26
C THR A 120 -7.14 -5.61 8.54
N ASP A 121 -6.78 -6.12 9.72
CA ASP A 121 -7.04 -5.43 10.98
C ASP A 121 -6.18 -4.15 11.11
N GLY A 122 -4.97 -4.15 10.57
CA GLY A 122 -4.02 -3.06 10.66
C GLY A 122 -3.76 -2.30 9.35
N LEU A 123 -4.63 -2.43 8.34
CA LEU A 123 -4.46 -1.67 7.10
C LEU A 123 -4.32 -0.18 7.37
N GLN A 124 -3.30 0.45 6.79
CA GLN A 124 -3.09 1.90 6.79
C GLN A 124 -3.02 2.47 5.39
N ILE A 125 -3.41 3.72 5.27
CA ILE A 125 -3.34 4.54 4.07
C ILE A 125 -2.32 5.67 4.28
N VAL A 126 -1.87 6.25 3.16
CA VAL A 126 -0.92 7.37 3.17
C VAL A 126 -1.60 8.61 2.60
N ARG A 127 -1.51 9.73 3.31
CA ARG A 127 -1.95 11.04 2.83
C ARG A 127 -0.72 11.90 2.58
N VAL A 128 -0.63 12.48 1.38
CA VAL A 128 0.54 13.24 0.93
C VAL A 128 0.12 14.62 0.46
N TRP A 129 0.80 15.66 0.95
CA TRP A 129 0.66 17.01 0.42
C TRP A 129 1.40 17.14 -0.91
N THR A 130 0.71 17.55 -1.95
CA THR A 130 1.25 17.70 -3.31
C THR A 130 0.97 19.08 -3.88
N ALA A 131 1.49 19.37 -5.07
CA ALA A 131 1.21 20.64 -5.77
C ALA A 131 -0.28 20.86 -6.04
N ARG A 132 -1.10 19.82 -6.11
CA ARG A 132 -2.55 19.90 -6.32
C ARG A 132 -3.37 19.73 -5.04
N GLY A 133 -2.73 19.65 -3.87
CA GLY A 133 -3.40 19.46 -2.58
C GLY A 133 -3.13 18.09 -1.94
N TRP A 134 -4.01 17.68 -1.03
CA TRP A 134 -3.90 16.44 -0.28
C TRP A 134 -4.36 15.24 -1.09
N VAL A 135 -3.43 14.40 -1.49
CA VAL A 135 -3.66 13.12 -2.17
C VAL A 135 -3.65 11.99 -1.15
N VAL A 136 -4.62 11.08 -1.24
CA VAL A 136 -4.72 9.88 -0.43
C VAL A 136 -4.42 8.65 -1.25
N LEU A 137 -3.35 7.94 -0.90
CA LEU A 137 -3.01 6.62 -1.43
C LEU A 137 -3.75 5.58 -0.61
N ALA A 138 -4.90 5.12 -1.13
CA ALA A 138 -5.84 4.30 -0.38
C ALA A 138 -5.40 2.85 -0.18
N ALA A 139 -4.36 2.40 -0.89
CA ALA A 139 -3.97 0.98 -0.91
C ALA A 139 -5.20 0.07 -1.05
N ASP A 140 -5.31 -0.99 -0.26
CA ASP A 140 -6.40 -1.95 -0.32
C ASP A 140 -7.62 -1.57 0.54
N ALA A 141 -7.61 -0.39 1.16
CA ALA A 141 -8.85 0.19 1.68
C ALA A 141 -9.86 0.44 0.54
N ALA A 142 -9.37 0.71 -0.68
CA ALA A 142 -10.15 0.72 -1.90
C ALA A 142 -9.31 0.14 -3.04
N HIS A 143 -9.67 -1.04 -3.54
CA HIS A 143 -8.96 -1.65 -4.67
C HIS A 143 -9.23 -0.91 -5.98
N LEU A 144 -10.46 -0.52 -6.21
CA LEU A 144 -10.95 0.10 -7.43
C LEU A 144 -11.75 1.37 -7.11
N TYR A 145 -11.79 2.33 -8.02
CA TYR A 145 -12.69 3.50 -7.91
C TYR A 145 -14.15 3.09 -7.72
N ALA A 146 -14.57 2.01 -8.38
CA ALA A 146 -15.93 1.47 -8.24
C ALA A 146 -16.26 1.07 -6.79
N ASN A 147 -15.28 0.61 -5.98
CA ASN A 147 -15.55 0.27 -4.58
C ASN A 147 -16.03 1.49 -3.78
N LEU A 148 -15.43 2.65 -4.02
CA LEU A 148 -15.83 3.91 -3.39
C LEU A 148 -17.12 4.45 -3.98
N ASN A 149 -17.23 4.52 -5.30
CA ASN A 149 -18.39 5.09 -5.99
C ASN A 149 -19.71 4.34 -5.67
N ASP A 150 -19.62 3.02 -5.62
CA ASP A 150 -20.79 2.14 -5.37
C ASP A 150 -20.95 1.78 -3.90
N VAL A 151 -20.04 2.24 -3.02
CA VAL A 151 -19.94 1.86 -1.60
C VAL A 151 -19.99 0.34 -1.45
N ASN A 152 -19.26 -0.35 -2.32
CA ASN A 152 -19.25 -1.81 -2.41
C ASN A 152 -17.83 -2.36 -2.21
N PRO A 153 -17.49 -2.87 -1.01
CA PRO A 153 -16.17 -3.39 -0.68
C PRO A 153 -15.74 -4.52 -1.60
N PHE A 154 -14.45 -4.52 -1.95
CA PHE A 154 -13.83 -5.66 -2.60
C PHE A 154 -13.97 -6.92 -1.71
N PRO A 155 -14.27 -8.12 -2.27
CA PRO A 155 -14.66 -9.29 -1.47
C PRO A 155 -13.55 -9.89 -0.61
N LEU A 156 -12.33 -9.37 -0.67
CA LEU A 156 -11.24 -9.74 0.24
C LEU A 156 -11.25 -8.75 1.43
N VAL A 157 -11.94 -9.11 2.49
CA VAL A 157 -12.20 -8.21 3.62
C VAL A 157 -12.21 -8.98 4.93
N PHE A 158 -11.54 -8.42 5.95
CA PHE A 158 -11.55 -8.93 7.33
C PHE A 158 -12.79 -8.42 8.09
N ASN A 159 -13.08 -7.12 8.02
CA ASN A 159 -14.21 -6.49 8.67
C ASN A 159 -14.90 -5.48 7.74
N VAL A 160 -16.12 -5.80 7.33
CA VAL A 160 -16.88 -4.96 6.40
C VAL A 160 -17.24 -3.60 7.01
N ALA A 161 -17.56 -3.55 8.33
CA ALA A 161 -17.92 -2.28 8.98
C ALA A 161 -16.73 -1.30 9.00
N ASP A 162 -15.55 -1.80 9.34
CA ASP A 162 -14.32 -0.99 9.32
C ASP A 162 -13.97 -0.54 7.89
N MET A 163 -14.21 -1.41 6.88
CA MET A 163 -13.99 -1.07 5.47
C MET A 163 -14.87 0.10 5.03
N LEU A 164 -16.15 0.08 5.38
CA LEU A 164 -17.09 1.16 5.07
C LEU A 164 -16.75 2.46 5.82
N SER A 165 -16.34 2.36 7.08
CA SER A 165 -15.84 3.51 7.85
C SER A 165 -14.52 4.05 7.24
N GLY A 166 -13.68 3.16 6.70
CA GLY A 166 -12.47 3.50 5.98
C GLY A 166 -12.74 4.35 4.75
N TYR A 167 -13.81 4.09 3.98
CA TYR A 167 -14.21 4.91 2.84
C TYR A 167 -14.53 6.35 3.27
N GLN A 168 -15.29 6.52 4.35
CA GLN A 168 -15.59 7.86 4.89
C GLN A 168 -14.30 8.59 5.34
N THR A 169 -13.38 7.86 5.95
CA THR A 169 -12.08 8.41 6.34
C THR A 169 -11.28 8.87 5.12
N ILE A 170 -11.18 8.06 4.07
CA ILE A 170 -10.50 8.38 2.82
C ILE A 170 -11.08 9.65 2.19
N GLU A 171 -12.41 9.73 2.09
CA GLU A 171 -13.12 10.90 1.55
C GLU A 171 -12.87 12.17 2.36
N THR A 172 -12.81 12.06 3.69
CA THR A 172 -12.54 13.19 4.58
C THR A 172 -11.09 13.70 4.47
N LEU A 173 -10.15 12.80 4.21
CA LEU A 173 -8.73 13.11 4.14
C LEU A 173 -8.29 13.67 2.78
N ALA A 174 -9.01 13.37 1.72
CA ALA A 174 -8.73 13.87 0.37
C ALA A 174 -9.41 15.21 0.10
N ASP A 175 -8.76 16.11 -0.63
CA ASP A 175 -9.36 17.40 -0.96
C ASP A 175 -10.57 17.26 -1.91
N THR A 176 -10.54 16.30 -2.82
CA THR A 176 -11.64 15.95 -3.72
C THR A 176 -11.59 14.46 -4.07
N PRO A 177 -12.65 13.87 -4.66
CA PRO A 177 -12.61 12.49 -5.14
C PRO A 177 -11.44 12.19 -6.11
N GLN A 178 -10.99 13.18 -6.87
CA GLN A 178 -9.85 13.05 -7.79
C GLN A 178 -8.51 12.91 -7.06
N HIS A 179 -8.45 13.23 -5.78
CA HIS A 179 -7.27 13.06 -4.92
C HIS A 179 -7.20 11.69 -4.26
N ILE A 180 -8.17 10.81 -4.47
CA ILE A 180 -8.18 9.45 -3.95
C ILE A 180 -7.61 8.50 -4.99
N ILE A 181 -6.57 7.75 -4.61
CA ILE A 181 -5.86 6.81 -5.49
C ILE A 181 -6.05 5.40 -4.94
N PRO A 182 -6.87 4.55 -5.60
CA PRO A 182 -7.07 3.15 -5.21
C PRO A 182 -5.84 2.29 -5.48
N GLY A 183 -5.71 1.16 -4.76
CA GLY A 183 -4.49 0.34 -4.79
C GLY A 183 -4.29 -0.47 -6.07
N HIS A 184 -5.38 -0.94 -6.71
CA HIS A 184 -5.30 -1.92 -7.80
C HIS A 184 -6.07 -1.52 -9.07
N ASP A 185 -6.52 -0.28 -9.20
CA ASP A 185 -7.29 0.15 -10.36
C ASP A 185 -6.39 0.51 -11.54
N PRO A 186 -6.49 -0.17 -12.69
CA PRO A 186 -5.73 0.18 -13.88
C PRO A 186 -6.07 1.56 -14.44
N LEU A 187 -7.24 2.13 -14.08
CA LEU A 187 -7.61 3.49 -14.45
C LEU A 187 -6.65 4.55 -13.91
N VAL A 188 -5.93 4.29 -12.83
CA VAL A 188 -4.89 5.20 -12.32
C VAL A 188 -3.87 5.50 -13.41
N MET A 189 -3.42 4.48 -14.15
CA MET A 189 -2.45 4.65 -15.24
C MET A 189 -2.97 5.46 -16.43
N SER A 190 -4.27 5.46 -16.68
CA SER A 190 -4.89 6.20 -17.79
C SER A 190 -5.37 7.59 -17.40
N ARG A 191 -5.64 7.81 -16.11
CA ARG A 191 -6.17 9.07 -15.58
C ARG A 191 -5.10 10.12 -15.32
N PHE A 192 -3.88 9.71 -15.01
CA PHE A 192 -2.83 10.65 -14.61
C PHE A 192 -1.72 10.76 -15.66
N PRO A 193 -1.03 11.90 -15.73
CA PRO A 193 0.12 12.07 -16.62
C PRO A 193 1.21 11.03 -16.33
N ALA A 194 1.78 10.47 -17.37
CA ALA A 194 2.87 9.53 -17.26
C ALA A 194 4.12 10.18 -16.62
N ALA A 195 4.85 9.41 -15.83
CA ALA A 195 6.14 9.85 -15.31
C ALA A 195 7.21 9.73 -16.42
N GLU A 196 8.02 10.76 -16.60
CA GLU A 196 9.10 10.78 -17.60
C GLU A 196 10.09 9.64 -17.34
N GLY A 197 10.43 8.90 -18.37
CA GLY A 197 11.31 7.73 -18.32
C GLY A 197 10.65 6.45 -17.79
N ALA A 198 9.39 6.52 -17.34
CA ALA A 198 8.65 5.40 -16.76
C ALA A 198 7.20 5.31 -17.26
N GLU A 199 6.91 5.83 -18.44
CA GLU A 199 5.58 6.07 -18.99
C GLU A 199 4.69 4.83 -19.03
N LYS A 200 5.30 3.64 -19.09
CA LYS A 200 4.58 2.36 -19.17
C LYS A 200 4.09 1.82 -17.81
N TYR A 201 4.54 2.41 -16.68
CA TYR A 201 4.29 1.81 -15.36
C TYR A 201 4.27 2.80 -14.19
N ALA A 202 4.50 4.09 -14.45
CA ALA A 202 4.42 5.11 -13.41
C ALA A 202 3.72 6.37 -13.92
N VAL A 203 2.98 7.01 -13.03
CA VAL A 203 2.24 8.26 -13.27
C VAL A 203 2.55 9.30 -12.20
N ARG A 204 2.30 10.57 -12.52
CA ARG A 204 2.48 11.75 -11.68
C ARG A 204 1.17 12.08 -10.97
N LEU A 205 1.07 11.69 -9.70
CA LEU A 205 -0.12 11.95 -8.88
C LEU A 205 -0.17 13.37 -8.29
N ASP A 206 0.92 14.11 -8.41
CA ASP A 206 1.07 15.51 -8.01
C ASP A 206 0.59 16.48 -9.10
N LEU A 207 0.20 15.98 -10.25
CA LEU A 207 -0.40 16.73 -11.36
C LEU A 207 -1.89 16.40 -11.49
N ASP A 208 -2.64 17.34 -12.06
CA ASP A 208 -4.06 17.11 -12.32
C ASP A 208 -4.30 15.92 -13.26
N PRO A 209 -5.40 15.18 -13.07
CA PRO A 209 -5.74 14.08 -13.97
C PRO A 209 -6.03 14.57 -15.38
N LEU A 210 -5.66 13.76 -16.38
CA LEU A 210 -5.90 14.05 -17.80
C LEU A 210 -7.38 13.88 -18.17
N ASN A 211 -8.02 12.84 -17.62
CA ASN A 211 -9.41 12.50 -17.84
C ASN A 211 -9.99 11.95 -16.53
N TRP A 212 -11.19 12.37 -16.19
CA TRP A 212 -11.86 11.93 -14.97
C TRP A 212 -13.23 11.28 -15.20
N ASP A 213 -13.77 11.44 -16.38
CA ASP A 213 -15.10 10.91 -16.78
C ASP A 213 -15.11 9.39 -16.98
#